data_4ee0b2bcc56207725f4ee5da10eed5f0
#
_entry.id   4ee0b2bcc56207725f4ee5da10eed5f0
#
_cell.length_a   1.000
_cell.length_b   1.000
_cell.length_c   1.000
_cell.angle_alpha   90.00
_cell.angle_beta   90.00
_cell.angle_gamma   90.00
#
_symmetry.space_group_name_H-M   'P 1'
#
loop_
_entity.id
_entity.type
_entity.pdbx_description
1 polymer ?
#
loop_
_entity_poly.entity_id
_entity_poly.type
_entity_poly.pdbx_seq_one_letter_code
_entity_poly.pdbx_strand_id
1 'polypeptide(L)'
;MQEAPLQTLKATASTEAPNGQEAYERGTTLKNVGLFRQAAEHFEKAAQDPAYALKGFAQLGFSLKQSGKLEEAAVAFRRALQVPSTSSKEQIQILYLLGRTLESLERIPEALEAYRWLRREAPQYRDVAIRIESLSTRRIHRDNSHGQGDGRRPTQAMQLWQGLLRSGK
;
A
#
# COMPACT_ATOMS: atom_id res chain seq x y z
N MET A 1 67.32 -7.87 -11.23
CA MET A 1 66.34 -6.95 -10.58
C MET A 1 65.16 -6.90 -11.52
N GLN A 2 64.09 -7.61 -11.20
CA GLN A 2 62.82 -7.58 -11.93
C GLN A 2 61.75 -7.09 -10.99
N GLU A 3 61.27 -5.90 -11.29
CA GLU A 3 60.15 -5.30 -10.55
C GLU A 3 58.85 -5.97 -11.02
N ALA A 4 58.11 -6.54 -10.08
CA ALA A 4 56.76 -7.06 -10.34
C ALA A 4 55.74 -5.91 -10.40
N PRO A 5 54.82 -5.88 -11.37
CA PRO A 5 53.79 -4.87 -11.42
C PRO A 5 52.75 -5.10 -10.33
N LEU A 6 52.51 -4.08 -9.52
CA LEU A 6 51.41 -3.99 -8.60
C LEU A 6 50.09 -4.05 -9.39
N GLN A 7 49.45 -5.20 -9.36
CA GLN A 7 48.09 -5.35 -9.88
C GLN A 7 47.15 -4.57 -8.97
N THR A 8 46.72 -3.43 -9.44
CA THR A 8 45.65 -2.64 -8.88
C THR A 8 44.39 -3.48 -8.86
N LEU A 9 44.00 -3.98 -7.69
CA LEU A 9 42.67 -4.54 -7.44
C LEU A 9 41.68 -3.41 -7.66
N LYS A 10 41.14 -3.30 -8.87
CA LYS A 10 39.91 -2.58 -9.11
C LYS A 10 38.83 -3.29 -8.31
N ALA A 11 38.48 -2.73 -7.16
CA ALA A 11 37.21 -3.00 -6.52
C ALA A 11 36.12 -2.58 -7.52
N THR A 12 35.62 -3.53 -8.29
CA THR A 12 34.38 -3.37 -8.99
C THR A 12 33.31 -3.27 -7.92
N ALA A 13 32.96 -2.06 -7.55
CA ALA A 13 31.71 -1.81 -6.89
C ALA A 13 30.64 -2.21 -7.89
N SER A 14 30.24 -3.48 -7.85
CA SER A 14 29.05 -3.97 -8.49
C SER A 14 27.91 -3.19 -7.87
N THR A 15 27.40 -2.23 -8.61
CA THR A 15 26.10 -1.62 -8.35
C THR A 15 25.07 -2.71 -8.71
N GLU A 16 25.05 -3.78 -7.91
CA GLU A 16 24.00 -4.78 -8.00
C GLU A 16 22.71 -4.04 -7.66
N ALA A 17 21.79 -4.06 -8.62
CA ALA A 17 20.42 -3.64 -8.36
C ALA A 17 19.97 -4.31 -7.06
N PRO A 18 19.27 -3.60 -6.16
CA PRO A 18 18.93 -4.16 -4.87
C PRO A 18 18.22 -5.49 -5.08
N ASN A 19 18.79 -6.57 -4.52
CA ASN A 19 18.21 -7.90 -4.60
C ASN A 19 16.87 -7.86 -3.86
N GLY A 20 15.78 -7.70 -4.61
CA GLY A 20 14.44 -7.56 -4.09
C GLY A 20 14.06 -8.71 -3.17
N GLN A 21 14.52 -9.92 -3.49
CA GLN A 21 14.30 -11.10 -2.65
C GLN A 21 14.96 -10.94 -1.27
N GLU A 22 16.23 -10.64 -1.23
CA GLU A 22 16.97 -10.49 0.03
C GLU A 22 16.37 -9.38 0.91
N ALA A 23 16.05 -8.24 0.30
CA ALA A 23 15.40 -7.15 1.00
C ALA A 23 14.02 -7.58 1.55
N TYR A 24 13.24 -8.32 0.77
CA TYR A 24 11.94 -8.83 1.19
C TYR A 24 12.04 -9.81 2.37
N GLU A 25 12.98 -10.73 2.33
CA GLU A 25 13.24 -11.72 3.40
C GLU A 25 13.68 -11.04 4.68
N ARG A 26 14.59 -10.07 4.61
CA ARG A 26 15.01 -9.26 5.77
C ARG A 26 13.84 -8.46 6.35
N GLY A 27 13.05 -7.81 5.53
CA GLY A 27 11.86 -7.11 5.96
C GLY A 27 10.86 -8.03 6.66
N THR A 28 10.68 -9.25 6.14
CA THR A 28 9.80 -10.26 6.74
C THR A 28 10.29 -10.70 8.10
N THR A 29 11.58 -10.93 8.25
CA THR A 29 12.21 -11.29 9.54
C THR A 29 11.99 -10.19 10.57
N LEU A 30 12.28 -8.93 10.22
CA LEU A 30 12.08 -7.78 11.11
C LEU A 30 10.61 -7.59 11.49
N LYS A 31 9.70 -7.73 10.54
CA LYS A 31 8.25 -7.67 10.78
C LYS A 31 7.82 -8.74 11.80
N ASN A 32 8.30 -9.96 11.67
CA ASN A 32 7.92 -11.08 12.54
C ASN A 32 8.35 -10.87 14.00
N VAL A 33 9.41 -10.12 14.22
CA VAL A 33 9.86 -9.73 15.58
C VAL A 33 9.31 -8.36 16.02
N GLY A 34 8.38 -7.78 15.26
CA GLY A 34 7.70 -6.53 15.62
C GLY A 34 8.49 -5.25 15.31
N LEU A 35 9.61 -5.32 14.64
CA LEU A 35 10.45 -4.18 14.25
C LEU A 35 9.92 -3.52 12.97
N PHE A 36 8.68 -3.02 13.03
CA PHE A 36 7.93 -2.56 11.85
C PHE A 36 8.59 -1.38 11.13
N ARG A 37 9.23 -0.44 11.83
CA ARG A 37 9.90 0.71 11.19
C ARG A 37 11.07 0.24 10.31
N GLN A 38 11.90 -0.64 10.84
CA GLN A 38 13.03 -1.22 10.11
C GLN A 38 12.56 -2.13 8.98
N ALA A 39 11.51 -2.94 9.24
CA ALA A 39 10.89 -3.76 8.19
C ALA A 39 10.40 -2.93 7.01
N ALA A 40 9.82 -1.74 7.26
CA ALA A 40 9.35 -0.84 6.22
C ALA A 40 10.49 -0.41 5.27
N GLU A 41 11.65 -0.07 5.80
CA GLU A 41 12.83 0.32 5.00
C GLU A 41 13.28 -0.81 4.05
N HIS A 42 13.25 -2.05 4.53
CA HIS A 42 13.59 -3.21 3.72
C HIS A 42 12.51 -3.54 2.68
N PHE A 43 11.23 -3.41 3.02
CA PHE A 43 10.16 -3.60 2.05
C PHE A 43 10.11 -2.50 0.99
N GLU A 44 10.51 -1.27 1.31
CA GLU A 44 10.64 -0.20 0.33
C GLU A 44 11.73 -0.51 -0.69
N LYS A 45 12.88 -1.05 -0.25
CA LYS A 45 13.94 -1.54 -1.14
C LYS A 45 13.45 -2.70 -2.00
N ALA A 46 12.75 -3.66 -1.41
CA ALA A 46 12.20 -4.80 -2.14
C ALA A 46 11.20 -4.37 -3.22
N ALA A 47 10.41 -3.32 -2.94
CA ALA A 47 9.41 -2.80 -3.88
C ALA A 47 10.00 -2.12 -5.13
N GLN A 48 11.30 -1.84 -5.14
CA GLN A 48 12.01 -1.32 -6.32
C GLN A 48 12.29 -2.42 -7.36
N ASP A 49 12.30 -3.68 -6.95
CA ASP A 49 12.40 -4.82 -7.84
C ASP A 49 11.00 -5.16 -8.41
N PRO A 50 10.81 -5.14 -9.74
CA PRO A 50 9.52 -5.47 -10.35
C PRO A 50 8.92 -6.81 -9.92
N ALA A 51 9.77 -7.82 -9.66
CA ALA A 51 9.33 -9.14 -9.21
C ALA A 51 8.75 -9.12 -7.78
N TYR A 52 9.15 -8.16 -6.97
CA TYR A 52 8.71 -7.99 -5.60
C TYR A 52 7.85 -6.75 -5.36
N ALA A 53 7.61 -5.93 -6.38
CA ALA A 53 6.93 -4.65 -6.26
C ALA A 53 5.58 -4.75 -5.53
N LEU A 54 4.69 -5.63 -5.98
CA LEU A 54 3.37 -5.82 -5.36
C LEU A 54 3.48 -6.20 -3.88
N LYS A 55 4.24 -7.26 -3.60
CA LYS A 55 4.43 -7.79 -2.24
C LYS A 55 5.19 -6.79 -1.36
N GLY A 56 6.21 -6.14 -1.92
CA GLY A 56 7.00 -5.11 -1.26
C GLY A 56 6.13 -3.94 -0.80
N PHE A 57 5.37 -3.32 -1.70
CA PHE A 57 4.47 -2.23 -1.34
C PHE A 57 3.35 -2.65 -0.37
N ALA A 58 2.80 -3.85 -0.52
CA ALA A 58 1.79 -4.35 0.41
C ALA A 58 2.33 -4.54 1.83
N GLN A 59 3.53 -5.12 1.97
CA GLN A 59 4.17 -5.31 3.27
C GLN A 59 4.71 -4.00 3.85
N LEU A 60 5.18 -3.07 3.00
CA LEU A 60 5.53 -1.71 3.39
C LEU A 60 4.32 -1.00 4.01
N GLY A 61 3.18 -1.00 3.34
CA GLY A 61 1.95 -0.41 3.84
C GLY A 61 1.51 -1.03 5.18
N PHE A 62 1.60 -2.35 5.30
CA PHE A 62 1.30 -3.03 6.56
C PHE A 62 2.25 -2.58 7.69
N SER A 63 3.56 -2.56 7.45
CA SER A 63 4.56 -2.19 8.44
C SER A 63 4.45 -0.72 8.87
N LEU A 64 4.18 0.18 7.92
CA LEU A 64 3.93 1.60 8.19
C LEU A 64 2.66 1.77 9.03
N LYS A 65 1.60 1.04 8.72
CA LYS A 65 0.37 1.06 9.52
C LYS A 65 0.62 0.62 10.96
N GLN A 66 1.36 -0.46 11.17
CA GLN A 66 1.70 -0.95 12.51
C GLN A 66 2.60 0.00 13.29
N SER A 67 3.42 0.78 12.61
CA SER A 67 4.25 1.83 13.23
C SER A 67 3.53 3.17 13.41
N GLY A 68 2.23 3.24 13.11
CA GLY A 68 1.41 4.44 13.28
C GLY A 68 1.49 5.46 12.13
N LYS A 69 2.26 5.18 11.08
CA LYS A 69 2.43 6.06 9.91
C LYS A 69 1.32 5.81 8.88
N LEU A 70 0.10 6.20 9.26
CA LEU A 70 -1.11 5.84 8.51
C LEU A 70 -1.19 6.46 7.11
N GLU A 71 -0.76 7.71 6.95
CA GLU A 71 -0.75 8.39 5.64
C GLU A 71 0.23 7.72 4.67
N GLU A 72 1.43 7.44 5.13
CA GLU A 72 2.44 6.74 4.35
C GLU A 72 1.98 5.32 4.00
N ALA A 73 1.30 4.64 4.94
CA ALA A 73 0.71 3.32 4.70
C ALA A 73 -0.35 3.34 3.59
N ALA A 74 -1.24 4.35 3.60
CA ALA A 74 -2.25 4.51 2.56
C ALA A 74 -1.60 4.73 1.19
N VAL A 75 -0.52 5.52 1.12
CA VAL A 75 0.26 5.71 -0.13
C VAL A 75 0.86 4.40 -0.61
N ALA A 76 1.48 3.62 0.29
CA ALA A 76 2.09 2.34 -0.06
C ALA A 76 1.05 1.33 -0.58
N PHE A 77 -0.12 1.22 0.05
CA PHE A 77 -1.20 0.36 -0.44
C PHE A 77 -1.73 0.79 -1.81
N ARG A 78 -1.83 2.10 -2.09
CA ARG A 78 -2.21 2.60 -3.41
C ARG A 78 -1.17 2.22 -4.46
N ARG A 79 0.13 2.36 -4.15
CA ARG A 79 1.20 1.92 -5.06
C ARG A 79 1.12 0.42 -5.33
N ALA A 80 0.85 -0.40 -4.32
CA ALA A 80 0.65 -1.84 -4.50
C ALA A 80 -0.49 -2.15 -5.49
N LEU A 81 -1.61 -1.42 -5.41
CA LEU A 81 -2.75 -1.58 -6.33
C LEU A 81 -2.46 -1.11 -7.77
N GLN A 82 -1.42 -0.28 -7.96
CA GLN A 82 -0.97 0.16 -9.29
C GLN A 82 -0.09 -0.87 -9.99
N VAL A 83 0.52 -1.78 -9.22
CA VAL A 83 1.36 -2.82 -9.80
C VAL A 83 0.46 -3.83 -10.53
N PRO A 84 0.73 -4.13 -11.82
CA PRO A 84 0.00 -5.16 -12.54
C PRO A 84 0.05 -6.48 -11.77
N SER A 85 -1.12 -7.02 -11.46
CA SER A 85 -1.24 -8.28 -10.72
C SER A 85 -2.29 -9.16 -11.36
N THR A 86 -1.98 -10.43 -11.49
CA THR A 86 -2.92 -11.47 -11.91
C THR A 86 -3.73 -12.05 -10.75
N SER A 87 -3.36 -11.71 -9.51
CA SER A 87 -3.99 -12.25 -8.31
C SER A 87 -5.07 -11.33 -7.76
N SER A 88 -6.31 -11.59 -8.12
CA SER A 88 -7.48 -10.91 -7.52
C SER A 88 -7.50 -11.02 -5.99
N LYS A 89 -7.01 -12.13 -5.42
CA LYS A 89 -6.96 -12.34 -3.97
C LYS A 89 -6.06 -11.33 -3.27
N GLU A 90 -4.87 -11.05 -3.83
CA GLU A 90 -3.95 -10.06 -3.28
C GLU A 90 -4.53 -8.65 -3.37
N GLN A 91 -5.13 -8.29 -4.51
CA GLN A 91 -5.80 -7.00 -4.68
C GLN A 91 -6.94 -6.80 -3.68
N ILE A 92 -7.77 -7.80 -3.46
CA ILE A 92 -8.85 -7.80 -2.46
C ILE A 92 -8.31 -7.53 -1.06
N GLN A 93 -7.23 -8.22 -0.69
CA GLN A 93 -6.59 -8.04 0.62
C GLN A 93 -6.00 -6.63 0.79
N ILE A 94 -5.34 -6.11 -0.23
CA ILE A 94 -4.75 -4.76 -0.21
C ILE A 94 -5.84 -3.70 -0.14
N LEU A 95 -6.93 -3.83 -0.90
CA LEU A 95 -8.08 -2.93 -0.84
C LEU A 95 -8.71 -2.89 0.56
N TYR A 96 -8.84 -4.03 1.21
CA TYR A 96 -9.33 -4.09 2.59
C TYR A 96 -8.41 -3.35 3.56
N LEU A 97 -7.11 -3.58 3.47
CA LEU A 97 -6.12 -2.90 4.32
C LEU A 97 -6.09 -1.39 4.09
N LEU A 98 -6.22 -0.97 2.83
CA LEU A 98 -6.33 0.45 2.49
C LEU A 98 -7.61 1.07 3.06
N GLY A 99 -8.76 0.42 2.88
CA GLY A 99 -10.03 0.88 3.46
C GLY A 99 -9.93 1.06 4.97
N ARG A 100 -9.35 0.07 5.68
CA ARG A 100 -9.09 0.15 7.13
C ARG A 100 -8.14 1.28 7.52
N THR A 101 -7.14 1.55 6.71
CA THR A 101 -6.19 2.66 6.96
C THR A 101 -6.86 4.00 6.75
N LEU A 102 -7.64 4.16 5.68
CA LEU A 102 -8.42 5.38 5.41
C LEU A 102 -9.49 5.64 6.47
N GLU A 103 -10.12 4.58 6.98
CA GLU A 103 -11.05 4.67 8.12
C GLU A 103 -10.35 5.21 9.38
N SER A 104 -9.15 4.70 9.68
CA SER A 104 -8.34 5.18 10.81
C SER A 104 -7.87 6.63 10.65
N LEU A 105 -7.76 7.10 9.41
CA LEU A 105 -7.44 8.50 9.06
C LEU A 105 -8.67 9.41 9.02
N GLU A 106 -9.85 8.91 9.37
CA GLU A 106 -11.13 9.63 9.26
C GLU A 106 -11.46 10.10 7.82
N ARG A 107 -10.80 9.51 6.82
CA ARG A 107 -11.06 9.78 5.39
C ARG A 107 -12.23 8.94 4.90
N ILE A 108 -13.40 9.19 5.50
CA ILE A 108 -14.62 8.36 5.35
C ILE A 108 -15.07 8.20 3.89
N PRO A 109 -15.12 9.26 3.05
CA PRO A 109 -15.53 9.10 1.65
C PRO A 109 -14.65 8.11 0.88
N GLU A 110 -13.34 8.19 1.05
CA GLU A 110 -12.37 7.33 0.37
C GLU A 110 -12.40 5.89 0.91
N ALA A 111 -12.57 5.74 2.23
CA ALA A 111 -12.74 4.41 2.84
C ALA A 111 -13.99 3.71 2.30
N LEU A 112 -15.12 4.43 2.21
CA LEU A 112 -16.36 3.91 1.64
C LEU A 112 -16.18 3.48 0.18
N GLU A 113 -15.41 4.22 -0.60
CA GLU A 113 -15.14 3.89 -2.00
C GLU A 113 -14.34 2.59 -2.11
N ALA A 114 -13.25 2.47 -1.34
CA ALA A 114 -12.45 1.24 -1.29
C ALA A 114 -13.29 0.03 -0.88
N TYR A 115 -14.14 0.16 0.14
CA TYR A 115 -15.01 -0.93 0.59
C TYR A 115 -16.14 -1.25 -0.40
N ARG A 116 -16.73 -0.27 -1.08
CA ARG A 116 -17.75 -0.52 -2.13
C ARG A 116 -17.16 -1.25 -3.32
N TRP A 117 -15.94 -0.89 -3.71
CA TRP A 117 -15.22 -1.62 -4.72
C TRP A 117 -14.97 -3.07 -4.28
N LEU A 118 -14.44 -3.24 -3.09
CA LEU A 118 -14.17 -4.56 -2.52
C LEU A 118 -15.44 -5.42 -2.45
N ARG A 119 -16.58 -4.85 -2.07
CA ARG A 119 -17.87 -5.57 -2.02
C ARG A 119 -18.34 -6.03 -3.39
N ARG A 120 -18.03 -5.30 -4.46
CA ARG A 120 -18.36 -5.73 -5.82
C ARG A 120 -17.54 -6.93 -6.26
N GLU A 121 -16.26 -6.93 -5.96
CA GLU A 121 -15.32 -8.00 -6.33
C GLU A 121 -15.46 -9.24 -5.42
N ALA A 122 -15.74 -9.02 -4.15
CA ALA A 122 -15.83 -10.06 -3.13
C ALA A 122 -16.94 -9.73 -2.11
N PRO A 123 -18.22 -10.01 -2.43
CA PRO A 123 -19.37 -9.60 -1.61
C PRO A 123 -19.34 -10.09 -0.16
N GLN A 124 -18.76 -11.26 0.06
CA GLN A 124 -18.70 -11.95 1.37
C GLN A 124 -17.36 -11.72 2.10
N TYR A 125 -16.52 -10.79 1.62
CA TYR A 125 -15.21 -10.62 2.20
C TYR A 125 -15.27 -9.94 3.56
N ARG A 126 -14.98 -10.70 4.62
CA ARG A 126 -14.91 -10.24 6.01
C ARG A 126 -16.13 -9.40 6.42
N ASP A 127 -15.90 -8.31 7.13
CA ASP A 127 -16.90 -7.39 7.69
C ASP A 127 -17.19 -6.16 6.79
N VAL A 128 -16.87 -6.25 5.50
CA VAL A 128 -16.96 -5.11 4.55
C VAL A 128 -18.38 -4.53 4.48
N ALA A 129 -19.40 -5.37 4.45
CA ALA A 129 -20.80 -4.91 4.40
C ALA A 129 -21.14 -4.09 5.64
N ILE A 130 -20.79 -4.57 6.82
CA ILE A 130 -21.02 -3.90 8.11
C ILE A 130 -20.28 -2.56 8.16
N ARG A 131 -19.04 -2.53 7.67
CA ARG A 131 -18.25 -1.28 7.63
C ARG A 131 -18.87 -0.23 6.72
N ILE A 132 -19.35 -0.63 5.54
CA ILE A 132 -20.02 0.30 4.62
C ILE A 132 -21.23 0.92 5.30
N GLU A 133 -22.06 0.12 5.97
CA GLU A 133 -23.25 0.60 6.67
C GLU A 133 -22.89 1.57 7.80
N SER A 134 -21.98 1.17 8.68
CA SER A 134 -21.50 2.00 9.80
C SER A 134 -20.90 3.33 9.33
N LEU A 135 -20.04 3.32 8.32
CA LEU A 135 -19.42 4.53 7.80
C LEU A 135 -20.40 5.42 7.03
N SER A 136 -21.37 4.85 6.35
CA SER A 136 -22.44 5.61 5.68
C SER A 136 -23.28 6.37 6.69
N THR A 137 -23.65 5.75 7.82
CA THR A 137 -24.38 6.37 8.91
C THR A 137 -23.57 7.50 9.56
N ARG A 138 -22.27 7.28 9.84
CA ARG A 138 -21.38 8.32 10.38
C ARG A 138 -21.25 9.52 9.44
N ARG A 139 -21.20 9.30 8.14
CA ARG A 139 -21.15 10.36 7.15
C ARG A 139 -22.42 11.22 7.18
N ILE A 140 -23.59 10.61 7.18
CA ILE A 140 -24.89 11.31 7.25
C ILE A 140 -24.96 12.19 8.50
N HIS A 141 -24.57 11.67 9.67
CA HIS A 141 -24.57 12.44 10.91
C HIS A 141 -23.62 13.64 10.87
N ARG A 142 -22.44 13.48 10.27
CA ARG A 142 -21.46 14.57 10.11
C ARG A 142 -21.98 15.66 9.16
N ASP A 143 -22.57 15.28 8.03
CA ASP A 143 -23.11 16.21 7.05
C ASP A 143 -24.31 17.00 7.64
N ASN A 144 -25.14 16.35 8.46
CA ASN A 144 -26.28 17.00 9.14
C ASN A 144 -25.85 17.93 10.28
N SER A 145 -24.72 17.67 10.94
CA SER A 145 -24.21 18.52 12.03
C SER A 145 -23.47 19.77 11.54
N HIS A 146 -23.09 19.82 10.28
CA HIS A 146 -22.40 20.95 9.64
C HIS A 146 -23.29 21.62 8.59
N GLY A 147 -24.60 21.74 8.86
CA GLY A 147 -25.62 22.23 7.93
C GLY A 147 -25.12 23.34 7.02
N GLN A 148 -24.72 22.95 5.82
CA GLN A 148 -24.98 23.64 4.54
C GLN A 148 -24.27 22.83 3.43
N GLY A 149 -25.05 22.38 2.46
CA GLY A 149 -24.56 21.58 1.36
C GLY A 149 -23.60 22.36 0.48
N ASP A 150 -22.37 21.92 0.46
CA ASP A 150 -21.48 22.21 -0.66
C ASP A 150 -21.51 20.97 -1.57
N GLY A 151 -22.00 21.18 -2.79
CA GLY A 151 -21.99 20.19 -3.87
C GLY A 151 -20.55 19.88 -4.26
N ARG A 152 -19.88 19.11 -3.46
CA ARG A 152 -18.46 18.79 -3.65
C ARG A 152 -18.29 17.97 -4.93
N ARG A 153 -17.62 18.60 -5.89
CA ARG A 153 -17.00 17.91 -7.03
C ARG A 153 -16.21 16.69 -6.51
N PRO A 154 -16.18 15.59 -7.28
CA PRO A 154 -15.36 14.43 -6.89
C PRO A 154 -13.93 14.91 -6.64
N THR A 155 -13.38 14.54 -5.48
CA THR A 155 -12.01 14.91 -5.12
C THR A 155 -11.03 14.35 -6.13
N GLN A 156 -9.87 15.02 -6.31
CA GLN A 156 -8.80 14.52 -7.20
C GLN A 156 -8.43 13.05 -6.92
N ALA A 157 -8.51 12.62 -5.66
CA ALA A 157 -8.33 11.24 -5.26
C ALA A 157 -9.37 10.31 -5.92
N MET A 158 -10.62 10.74 -6.02
CA MET A 158 -11.71 9.98 -6.63
C MET A 158 -11.50 9.82 -8.14
N GLN A 159 -10.97 10.84 -8.81
CA GLN A 159 -10.63 10.79 -10.24
C GLN A 159 -9.43 9.87 -10.52
N LEU A 160 -8.41 9.89 -9.64
CA LEU A 160 -7.26 8.98 -9.71
C LEU A 160 -7.67 7.52 -9.57
N TRP A 161 -8.62 7.22 -8.67
CA TRP A 161 -9.15 5.87 -8.48
C TRP A 161 -9.89 5.36 -9.72
N GLN A 162 -10.73 6.18 -10.31
CA GLN A 162 -11.47 5.81 -11.53
C GLN A 162 -10.52 5.55 -12.70
N GLY A 163 -9.41 6.30 -12.79
CA GLY A 163 -8.36 6.07 -13.79
C GLY A 163 -7.63 4.75 -13.60
N LEU A 164 -7.23 4.45 -12.37
CA LEU A 164 -6.49 3.23 -12.01
C LEU A 164 -7.28 1.94 -12.27
N LEU A 165 -8.58 1.98 -11.99
CA LEU A 165 -9.45 0.82 -12.10
C LEU A 165 -9.94 0.56 -13.54
N ARG A 166 -9.85 1.56 -14.43
CA ARG A 166 -10.15 1.39 -15.87
C ARG A 166 -8.98 0.83 -16.67
N SER A 167 -7.76 0.97 -16.19
CA SER A 167 -6.55 0.52 -16.90
C SER A 167 -6.24 -0.97 -16.69
N GLY A 168 -7.03 -1.69 -15.90
CA GLY A 168 -6.83 -3.10 -15.55
C GLY A 168 -7.70 -4.10 -16.33
N LYS A 169 -8.19 -3.73 -17.52
CA LYS A 169 -8.87 -4.67 -18.45
C LYS A 169 -8.08 -4.88 -19.71
#